data_430e9cfebf9fcda174f596ca815ca188
#
_entry.id   430e9cfebf9fcda174f596ca815ca188
#
_cell.length_a   1.000
_cell.length_b   1.000
_cell.length_c   1.000
_cell.angle_alpha   90.00
_cell.angle_beta   90.00
_cell.angle_gamma   90.00
#
_symmetry.space_group_name_H-M   'P 1'
#
loop_
_entity.id
_entity.type
_entity.pdbx_description
1 polymer ?
#
loop_
_entity_poly.entity_id
_entity_poly.type
_entity_poly.pdbx_seq_one_letter_code
_entity_poly.pdbx_strand_id
1 'polypeptide(L)'
;PKKFWRLKRSDLNAFLFVSVCVSMVPTCMMIYWKLESPSGVAELYERKKDYNLVQNQENIFQENKEFLLSLKESEWRQKTLEERTIAAQKMVRLETERLGIPEIPLYVKETGSSNCVALYNNEENEIWYAPEHLTSQTAEEFFTGICEECYHGMEYYLLERMDWNSEMANTAYFEEMRKWKLNDNRYISGRDEGDSFEAYQSQPLEASAKKYASSETEALI
;
A
#
# COMPACT_ATOMS: atom_id res chain seq x y z
N PRO A 1 63.71 30.37 3.92
CA PRO A 1 63.53 28.96 3.68
C PRO A 1 62.08 28.59 4.09
N LYS A 2 61.22 28.30 3.11
CA LYS A 2 59.80 27.85 3.36
C LYS A 2 59.90 26.41 3.84
N LYS A 3 59.51 26.15 5.12
CA LYS A 3 59.29 24.79 5.63
C LYS A 3 58.05 24.20 4.95
N PHE A 4 58.26 23.29 4.02
CA PHE A 4 57.20 22.42 3.51
C PHE A 4 56.83 21.41 4.60
N TRP A 5 55.62 21.49 5.16
CA TRP A 5 55.09 20.47 6.04
C TRP A 5 54.77 19.23 5.21
N ARG A 6 55.57 18.17 5.34
CA ARG A 6 55.22 16.85 4.80
C ARG A 6 54.23 16.20 5.76
N LEU A 7 52.98 16.19 5.37
CA LEU A 7 51.97 15.36 6.04
C LEU A 7 52.42 13.90 6.00
N LYS A 8 52.41 13.20 7.13
CA LYS A 8 52.70 11.77 7.18
C LYS A 8 51.53 11.02 6.50
N ARG A 9 51.82 9.86 5.91
CA ARG A 9 50.85 9.03 5.20
C ARG A 9 49.68 8.62 6.10
N SER A 10 49.90 8.49 7.43
CA SER A 10 48.88 8.28 8.46
C SER A 10 47.90 9.44 8.56
N ASP A 11 48.38 10.69 8.42
CA ASP A 11 47.55 11.89 8.55
C ASP A 11 46.66 12.07 7.31
N LEU A 12 47.18 11.65 6.15
CA LEU A 12 46.44 11.64 4.89
C LEU A 12 45.28 10.61 4.92
N ASN A 13 45.54 9.41 5.48
CA ASN A 13 44.54 8.37 5.62
C ASN A 13 43.44 8.76 6.64
N ALA A 14 43.86 9.39 7.76
CA ALA A 14 42.89 9.90 8.74
C ALA A 14 42.04 11.02 8.15
N PHE A 15 42.63 11.94 7.37
CA PHE A 15 41.89 13.01 6.70
C PHE A 15 40.91 12.48 5.64
N LEU A 16 41.32 11.48 4.84
CA LEU A 16 40.48 10.82 3.88
C LEU A 16 39.31 10.07 4.57
N PHE A 17 39.60 9.37 5.68
CA PHE A 17 38.58 8.66 6.43
C PHE A 17 37.54 9.62 7.05
N VAL A 18 37.96 10.69 7.67
CA VAL A 18 37.08 11.74 8.21
C VAL A 18 36.28 12.41 7.10
N SER A 19 36.92 12.70 5.94
CA SER A 19 36.23 13.30 4.79
C SER A 19 35.15 12.39 4.21
N VAL A 20 35.40 11.07 4.14
CA VAL A 20 34.41 10.08 3.69
C VAL A 20 33.26 9.95 4.71
N CYS A 21 33.57 9.88 6.01
CA CYS A 21 32.54 9.82 7.04
C CYS A 21 31.65 11.09 7.08
N VAL A 22 32.29 12.28 6.95
CA VAL A 22 31.55 13.56 6.92
C VAL A 22 30.67 13.70 5.67
N SER A 23 31.05 13.09 4.54
CA SER A 23 30.25 13.11 3.32
C SER A 23 29.16 12.04 3.33
N MET A 24 29.36 10.89 4.00
CA MET A 24 28.34 9.83 4.11
C MET A 24 27.18 10.20 5.04
N VAL A 25 27.46 10.89 6.16
CA VAL A 25 26.42 11.29 7.10
C VAL A 25 25.36 12.19 6.46
N PRO A 26 25.70 13.27 5.72
CA PRO A 26 24.69 14.06 5.01
C PRO A 26 23.94 13.27 3.95
N THR A 27 24.62 12.34 3.26
CA THR A 27 23.98 11.51 2.22
C THR A 27 22.99 10.53 2.85
N CYS A 28 23.36 9.85 3.94
CA CYS A 28 22.45 8.99 4.70
C CYS A 28 21.30 9.78 5.32
N MET A 29 21.58 10.97 5.88
CA MET A 29 20.52 11.86 6.38
C MET A 29 19.60 12.36 5.27
N MET A 30 20.12 12.67 4.07
CA MET A 30 19.29 13.07 2.94
C MET A 30 18.45 11.91 2.41
N ILE A 31 18.98 10.68 2.40
CA ILE A 31 18.20 9.48 2.03
C ILE A 31 17.13 9.21 3.09
N TYR A 32 17.47 9.24 4.36
CA TYR A 32 16.52 9.09 5.47
C TYR A 32 15.44 10.17 5.43
N TRP A 33 15.85 11.43 5.24
CA TRP A 33 14.94 12.57 5.11
C TRP A 33 14.02 12.46 3.89
N LYS A 34 14.51 11.90 2.78
CA LYS A 34 13.74 11.67 1.56
C LYS A 34 12.71 10.55 1.72
N LEU A 35 12.99 9.55 2.58
CA LEU A 35 12.08 8.45 2.86
C LEU A 35 11.01 8.79 3.91
N GLU A 36 11.31 9.69 4.86
CA GLU A 36 10.37 10.11 5.93
C GLU A 36 9.86 11.54 5.76
N SER A 37 10.29 12.26 4.72
CA SER A 37 9.84 13.64 4.49
C SER A 37 8.44 13.68 3.89
N PRO A 38 7.72 14.80 4.06
CA PRO A 38 6.47 15.05 3.34
C PRO A 38 6.57 14.88 1.82
N SER A 39 7.78 15.02 1.24
CA SER A 39 8.04 14.71 -0.16
C SER A 39 7.92 13.22 -0.50
N GLY A 40 8.25 12.31 0.42
CA GLY A 40 8.04 10.87 0.24
C GLY A 40 6.57 10.50 0.20
N VAL A 41 5.76 11.12 1.07
CA VAL A 41 4.29 10.98 1.04
C VAL A 41 3.73 11.58 -0.25
N ALA A 42 4.23 12.75 -0.69
CA ALA A 42 3.82 13.38 -1.93
C ALA A 42 4.14 12.50 -3.15
N GLU A 43 5.34 11.91 -3.20
CA GLU A 43 5.75 11.02 -4.29
C GLU A 43 4.88 9.75 -4.33
N LEU A 44 4.58 9.16 -3.18
CA LEU A 44 3.71 7.99 -3.10
C LEU A 44 2.26 8.34 -3.50
N TYR A 45 1.77 9.51 -3.07
CA TYR A 45 0.44 9.98 -3.43
C TYR A 45 0.33 10.36 -4.92
N GLU A 46 1.40 10.91 -5.51
CA GLU A 46 1.45 11.15 -6.96
C GLU A 46 1.47 9.85 -7.75
N ARG A 47 2.24 8.85 -7.31
CA ARG A 47 2.18 7.52 -7.93
C ARG A 47 0.75 6.97 -7.94
N LYS A 48 -0.02 7.20 -6.88
CA LYS A 48 -1.43 6.84 -6.82
C LYS A 48 -2.29 7.61 -7.83
N LYS A 49 -2.03 8.92 -8.03
CA LYS A 49 -2.79 9.75 -8.97
C LYS A 49 -2.42 9.54 -10.43
N ASP A 50 -1.12 9.47 -10.68
CA ASP A 50 -0.54 9.19 -12.00
C ASP A 50 -0.53 7.69 -12.28
N TYR A 51 -1.46 6.97 -11.68
CA TYR A 51 -1.66 5.58 -12.02
C TYR A 51 -1.91 5.47 -13.53
N ASN A 52 -0.85 5.77 -14.28
CA ASN A 52 -0.60 5.18 -15.57
C ASN A 52 -0.28 3.71 -15.28
N LEU A 53 -1.34 3.01 -14.92
CA LEU A 53 -1.47 1.58 -14.69
C LEU A 53 -0.68 0.75 -15.71
N VAL A 54 -0.47 1.30 -16.90
CA VAL A 54 0.10 0.60 -18.03
C VAL A 54 1.59 0.30 -17.84
N GLN A 55 2.43 1.21 -17.34
CA GLN A 55 3.89 0.97 -17.36
C GLN A 55 4.42 0.15 -16.17
N ASN A 56 3.87 0.29 -14.97
CA ASN A 56 4.25 -0.59 -13.84
C ASN A 56 3.52 -1.93 -13.87
N GLN A 57 2.31 -1.98 -14.41
CA GLN A 57 1.55 -3.21 -14.64
C GLN A 57 2.26 -4.14 -15.63
N GLU A 58 2.83 -3.61 -16.70
CA GLU A 58 3.48 -4.45 -17.72
C GLU A 58 4.59 -5.33 -17.11
N ASN A 59 5.37 -4.83 -16.17
CA ASN A 59 6.45 -5.61 -15.57
C ASN A 59 5.94 -6.60 -14.54
N ILE A 60 5.13 -6.19 -13.57
CA ILE A 60 4.61 -7.07 -12.51
C ILE A 60 3.71 -8.15 -13.11
N PHE A 61 2.86 -7.80 -14.05
CA PHE A 61 1.96 -8.76 -14.71
C PHE A 61 2.70 -9.70 -15.67
N GLN A 62 3.70 -9.24 -16.40
CA GLN A 62 4.48 -10.13 -17.28
C GLN A 62 5.31 -11.12 -16.48
N GLU A 63 5.94 -10.68 -15.40
CA GLU A 63 6.71 -11.54 -14.50
C GLU A 63 5.84 -12.57 -13.77
N ASN A 64 4.56 -12.25 -13.52
CA ASN A 64 3.59 -13.09 -12.82
C ASN A 64 2.49 -13.65 -13.72
N LYS A 65 2.67 -13.63 -15.02
CA LYS A 65 1.66 -14.04 -16.01
C LYS A 65 1.07 -15.43 -15.75
N GLU A 66 1.89 -16.41 -15.44
CA GLU A 66 1.43 -17.79 -15.17
C GLU A 66 0.53 -17.82 -13.93
N PHE A 67 0.88 -17.07 -12.90
CA PHE A 67 0.07 -16.96 -11.71
C PHE A 67 -1.29 -16.29 -12.02
N LEU A 68 -1.27 -15.17 -12.73
CA LEU A 68 -2.51 -14.47 -13.10
C LEU A 68 -3.41 -15.32 -14.00
N LEU A 69 -2.83 -16.07 -14.93
CA LEU A 69 -3.58 -17.05 -15.73
C LEU A 69 -4.21 -18.16 -14.88
N SER A 70 -3.59 -18.53 -13.74
CA SER A 70 -4.14 -19.50 -12.80
C SER A 70 -5.33 -18.97 -11.99
N LEU A 71 -5.58 -17.65 -12.04
CA LEU A 71 -6.75 -17.00 -11.42
C LEU A 71 -7.95 -16.91 -12.39
N LYS A 72 -7.84 -17.41 -13.64
CA LYS A 72 -9.02 -17.49 -14.51
C LYS A 72 -10.12 -18.29 -13.85
N GLU A 73 -11.36 -17.91 -14.08
CA GLU A 73 -12.53 -18.50 -13.42
C GLU A 73 -12.58 -20.04 -13.52
N SER A 74 -12.19 -20.59 -14.68
CA SER A 74 -12.14 -22.05 -14.88
C SER A 74 -11.15 -22.76 -13.95
N GLU A 75 -10.01 -22.13 -13.69
CA GLU A 75 -8.96 -22.64 -12.81
C GLU A 75 -9.26 -22.32 -11.35
N TRP A 76 -9.80 -21.12 -11.09
CA TRP A 76 -10.17 -20.66 -9.76
C TRP A 76 -11.18 -21.57 -9.09
N ARG A 77 -12.23 -21.99 -9.83
CA ARG A 77 -13.27 -22.89 -9.33
C ARG A 77 -12.76 -24.26 -8.89
N GLN A 78 -11.64 -24.70 -9.44
CA GLN A 78 -11.04 -26.00 -9.13
C GLN A 78 -10.13 -25.96 -7.89
N LYS A 79 -9.74 -24.75 -7.42
CA LYS A 79 -8.82 -24.60 -6.31
C LYS A 79 -9.47 -24.95 -4.97
N THR A 80 -8.72 -25.67 -4.17
CA THR A 80 -9.02 -25.90 -2.76
C THR A 80 -8.91 -24.61 -1.96
N LEU A 81 -9.45 -24.58 -0.74
CA LEU A 81 -9.30 -23.43 0.16
C LEU A 81 -7.83 -23.11 0.44
N GLU A 82 -6.98 -24.13 0.60
CA GLU A 82 -5.53 -23.93 0.80
C GLU A 82 -4.89 -23.26 -0.41
N GLU A 83 -5.17 -23.72 -1.62
CA GLU A 83 -4.66 -23.13 -2.86
C GLU A 83 -5.16 -21.68 -3.06
N ARG A 84 -6.42 -21.42 -2.71
CA ARG A 84 -6.99 -20.06 -2.73
C ARG A 84 -6.33 -19.16 -1.68
N THR A 85 -6.02 -19.68 -0.49
CA THR A 85 -5.28 -18.95 0.54
C THR A 85 -3.89 -18.55 0.08
N ILE A 86 -3.15 -19.47 -0.54
CA ILE A 86 -1.82 -19.19 -1.11
C ILE A 86 -1.94 -18.15 -2.24
N ALA A 87 -2.96 -18.26 -3.08
CA ALA A 87 -3.22 -17.30 -4.15
C ALA A 87 -3.55 -15.90 -3.58
N ALA A 88 -4.35 -15.83 -2.51
CA ALA A 88 -4.69 -14.58 -1.86
C ALA A 88 -3.45 -13.88 -1.26
N GLN A 89 -2.62 -14.61 -0.53
CA GLN A 89 -1.36 -14.08 0.03
C GLN A 89 -0.42 -13.57 -1.08
N LYS A 90 -0.32 -14.32 -2.18
CA LYS A 90 0.49 -13.89 -3.33
C LYS A 90 -0.11 -12.65 -4.00
N MET A 91 -1.43 -12.57 -4.14
CA MET A 91 -2.09 -11.42 -4.75
C MET A 91 -1.91 -10.15 -3.91
N VAL A 92 -2.07 -10.23 -2.59
CA VAL A 92 -1.80 -9.11 -1.67
C VAL A 92 -0.36 -8.61 -1.82
N ARG A 93 0.62 -9.51 -1.89
CA ARG A 93 2.02 -9.11 -2.09
C ARG A 93 2.22 -8.34 -3.39
N LEU A 94 1.66 -8.82 -4.50
CA LEU A 94 1.77 -8.14 -5.80
C LEU A 94 1.07 -6.79 -5.78
N GLU A 95 -0.07 -6.71 -5.12
CA GLU A 95 -0.86 -5.49 -5.04
C GLU A 95 -0.20 -4.43 -4.15
N THR A 96 0.32 -4.82 -2.99
CA THR A 96 1.05 -3.92 -2.10
C THR A 96 2.36 -3.43 -2.73
N GLU A 97 3.08 -4.30 -3.48
CA GLU A 97 4.24 -3.88 -4.27
C GLU A 97 3.87 -2.83 -5.32
N ARG A 98 2.75 -3.04 -6.01
CA ARG A 98 2.23 -2.10 -7.00
C ARG A 98 1.79 -0.77 -6.40
N LEU A 99 1.15 -0.80 -5.24
CA LEU A 99 0.76 0.39 -4.46
C LEU A 99 1.98 1.12 -3.85
N GLY A 100 3.15 0.46 -3.81
CA GLY A 100 4.38 1.02 -3.26
C GLY A 100 4.38 1.10 -1.74
N ILE A 101 3.64 0.21 -1.08
CA ILE A 101 3.56 0.08 0.37
C ILE A 101 4.20 -1.23 0.84
N PRO A 102 4.56 -1.36 2.12
CA PRO A 102 5.00 -2.64 2.68
C PRO A 102 3.95 -3.72 2.52
N GLU A 103 4.39 -4.98 2.36
CA GLU A 103 3.51 -6.14 2.30
C GLU A 103 2.63 -6.21 3.55
N ILE A 104 1.33 -6.43 3.34
CA ILE A 104 0.34 -6.59 4.41
C ILE A 104 0.09 -8.10 4.59
N PRO A 105 0.21 -8.66 5.80
CA PRO A 105 -0.14 -10.05 6.05
C PRO A 105 -1.62 -10.32 5.79
N LEU A 106 -1.94 -11.43 5.10
CA LEU A 106 -3.32 -11.88 4.92
C LEU A 106 -3.55 -13.17 5.70
N TYR A 107 -4.63 -13.18 6.47
CA TYR A 107 -5.10 -14.33 7.23
C TYR A 107 -6.51 -14.73 6.83
N VAL A 108 -6.71 -16.03 6.57
CA VAL A 108 -8.04 -16.59 6.34
C VAL A 108 -8.64 -16.92 7.70
N LYS A 109 -9.54 -16.06 8.16
CA LYS A 109 -10.21 -16.15 9.46
C LYS A 109 -11.53 -15.40 9.42
N GLU A 110 -12.40 -15.65 10.42
CA GLU A 110 -13.66 -14.94 10.57
C GLU A 110 -13.47 -13.43 10.67
N THR A 111 -14.29 -12.68 9.92
CA THR A 111 -14.27 -11.21 9.89
C THR A 111 -15.18 -10.56 10.92
N GLY A 112 -15.88 -11.39 11.74
CA GLY A 112 -16.80 -10.92 12.78
C GLY A 112 -18.22 -10.64 12.28
N SER A 113 -18.48 -10.74 10.97
CA SER A 113 -19.82 -10.62 10.37
C SER A 113 -19.92 -11.51 9.15
N SER A 114 -21.03 -12.25 9.02
CA SER A 114 -21.30 -13.12 7.86
C SER A 114 -21.40 -12.37 6.53
N ASN A 115 -21.63 -11.06 6.58
CA ASN A 115 -21.72 -10.22 5.38
C ASN A 115 -20.40 -9.53 5.04
N CYS A 116 -19.36 -9.67 5.88
CA CYS A 116 -18.06 -9.08 5.65
C CYS A 116 -17.16 -10.11 4.98
N VAL A 117 -16.90 -9.92 3.72
CA VAL A 117 -16.11 -10.81 2.85
C VAL A 117 -14.64 -10.79 3.26
N ALA A 118 -14.08 -9.61 3.31
CA ALA A 118 -12.73 -9.32 3.73
C ALA A 118 -12.72 -7.99 4.50
N LEU A 119 -11.67 -7.71 5.22
CA LEU A 119 -11.43 -6.41 5.84
C LEU A 119 -9.95 -6.17 6.05
N TYR A 120 -9.53 -4.94 5.87
CA TYR A 120 -8.26 -4.45 6.37
C TYR A 120 -8.41 -3.99 7.82
N ASN A 121 -7.65 -4.62 8.71
CA ASN A 121 -7.57 -4.22 10.11
C ASN A 121 -6.41 -3.27 10.30
N ASN A 122 -6.69 -1.98 10.48
CA ASN A 122 -5.65 -0.96 10.60
C ASN A 122 -4.89 -0.99 11.93
N GLU A 123 -5.48 -1.53 13.00
CA GLU A 123 -4.82 -1.63 14.30
C GLU A 123 -3.68 -2.66 14.27
N GLU A 124 -3.89 -3.76 13.56
CA GLU A 124 -2.92 -4.85 13.44
C GLU A 124 -2.14 -4.81 12.13
N ASN A 125 -2.54 -3.96 11.19
CA ASN A 125 -2.02 -3.89 9.81
C ASN A 125 -2.09 -5.25 9.11
N GLU A 126 -3.28 -5.84 9.09
CA GLU A 126 -3.55 -7.16 8.53
C GLU A 126 -4.79 -7.14 7.63
N ILE A 127 -4.83 -8.01 6.63
CA ILE A 127 -6.04 -8.32 5.88
C ILE A 127 -6.62 -9.63 6.40
N TRP A 128 -7.91 -9.63 6.73
CA TRP A 128 -8.68 -10.80 7.11
C TRP A 128 -9.64 -11.15 5.99
N TYR A 129 -9.67 -12.41 5.61
CA TYR A 129 -10.57 -12.92 4.57
C TYR A 129 -11.41 -14.07 5.13
N ALA A 130 -12.74 -13.96 5.02
CA ALA A 130 -13.64 -14.99 5.52
C ALA A 130 -13.52 -16.28 4.70
N PRO A 131 -13.33 -17.47 5.32
CA PRO A 131 -13.08 -18.72 4.61
C PRO A 131 -14.25 -19.15 3.71
N GLU A 132 -15.49 -18.91 4.12
CA GLU A 132 -16.67 -19.21 3.31
C GLU A 132 -16.73 -18.37 2.04
N HIS A 133 -16.40 -17.09 2.11
CA HIS A 133 -16.36 -16.20 0.96
C HIS A 133 -15.20 -16.55 0.04
N LEU A 134 -14.01 -16.79 0.58
CA LEU A 134 -12.88 -17.23 -0.23
C LEU A 134 -13.17 -18.53 -0.99
N THR A 135 -14.02 -19.40 -0.44
CA THR A 135 -14.41 -20.66 -1.08
C THR A 135 -15.49 -20.47 -2.14
N SER A 136 -16.46 -19.57 -1.94
CA SER A 136 -17.65 -19.43 -2.77
C SER A 136 -17.53 -18.40 -3.89
N GLN A 137 -16.66 -17.41 -3.74
CA GLN A 137 -16.53 -16.30 -4.70
C GLN A 137 -15.95 -16.72 -6.04
N THR A 138 -16.34 -15.97 -7.08
CA THR A 138 -15.69 -15.98 -8.38
C THR A 138 -14.27 -15.40 -8.30
N ALA A 139 -13.46 -15.64 -9.32
CA ALA A 139 -12.12 -15.03 -9.41
C ALA A 139 -12.17 -13.51 -9.45
N GLU A 140 -13.17 -12.94 -10.12
CA GLU A 140 -13.40 -11.49 -10.22
C GLU A 140 -13.73 -10.88 -8.86
N GLU A 141 -14.71 -11.44 -8.13
CA GLU A 141 -15.08 -10.98 -6.79
C GLU A 141 -13.92 -11.07 -5.80
N PHE A 142 -13.16 -12.16 -5.85
CA PHE A 142 -11.96 -12.35 -5.06
C PHE A 142 -10.92 -11.27 -5.36
N PHE A 143 -10.64 -11.03 -6.63
CA PHE A 143 -9.63 -10.05 -7.05
C PHE A 143 -10.03 -8.63 -6.63
N THR A 144 -11.30 -8.26 -6.86
CA THR A 144 -11.86 -6.97 -6.45
C THR A 144 -11.71 -6.76 -4.94
N GLY A 145 -12.06 -7.77 -4.13
CA GLY A 145 -11.92 -7.70 -2.68
C GLY A 145 -10.47 -7.51 -2.23
N ILE A 146 -9.52 -8.23 -2.81
CA ILE A 146 -8.09 -8.05 -2.48
C ILE A 146 -7.60 -6.64 -2.82
N CYS A 147 -7.97 -6.11 -3.99
CA CYS A 147 -7.58 -4.75 -4.37
C CYS A 147 -8.18 -3.69 -3.44
N GLU A 148 -9.43 -3.86 -3.02
CA GLU A 148 -10.12 -2.96 -2.07
C GLU A 148 -9.37 -2.93 -0.73
N GLU A 149 -9.08 -4.10 -0.13
CA GLU A 149 -8.41 -4.17 1.16
C GLU A 149 -6.94 -3.69 1.12
N CYS A 150 -6.22 -3.97 0.05
CA CYS A 150 -4.86 -3.44 -0.14
C CYS A 150 -4.87 -1.91 -0.28
N TYR A 151 -5.90 -1.36 -0.92
CA TYR A 151 -6.03 0.09 -1.07
C TYR A 151 -6.35 0.76 0.28
N HIS A 152 -7.19 0.17 1.12
CA HIS A 152 -7.36 0.62 2.50
C HIS A 152 -6.04 0.62 3.26
N GLY A 153 -5.23 -0.42 3.12
CA GLY A 153 -3.89 -0.45 3.69
C GLY A 153 -3.01 0.71 3.21
N MET A 154 -3.09 1.08 1.93
CA MET A 154 -2.38 2.25 1.38
C MET A 154 -2.93 3.58 1.95
N GLU A 155 -4.25 3.73 2.06
CA GLU A 155 -4.86 4.93 2.63
C GLU A 155 -4.37 5.17 4.06
N TYR A 156 -4.43 4.15 4.93
CA TYR A 156 -3.94 4.25 6.31
C TYR A 156 -2.42 4.45 6.38
N TYR A 157 -1.66 3.76 5.52
CA TYR A 157 -0.21 3.98 5.42
C TYR A 157 0.15 5.43 5.11
N LEU A 158 -0.61 6.10 4.23
CA LEU A 158 -0.43 7.51 3.91
C LEU A 158 -0.89 8.44 5.04
N LEU A 159 -2.04 8.13 5.67
CA LEU A 159 -2.60 8.92 6.76
C LEU A 159 -1.68 8.98 7.99
N GLU A 160 -1.02 7.88 8.32
CA GLU A 160 -0.09 7.78 9.44
C GLU A 160 1.21 8.57 9.21
N ARG A 161 1.65 8.68 7.97
CA ARG A 161 2.93 9.32 7.60
C ARG A 161 2.82 10.80 7.29
N MET A 162 1.62 11.31 7.13
CA MET A 162 1.39 12.73 6.85
C MET A 162 1.60 13.57 8.11
N ASP A 163 2.48 14.55 8.03
CA ASP A 163 2.52 15.62 9.05
C ASP A 163 1.33 16.57 8.84
N TRP A 164 0.26 16.30 9.57
CA TRP A 164 -0.99 17.07 9.50
C TRP A 164 -0.88 18.51 9.98
N ASN A 165 0.21 18.88 10.64
CA ASN A 165 0.49 20.25 11.08
C ASN A 165 1.29 21.05 10.03
N SER A 166 1.77 20.39 8.99
CA SER A 166 2.53 21.04 7.92
C SER A 166 1.64 21.90 7.01
N GLU A 167 2.23 22.96 6.46
CA GLU A 167 1.55 23.76 5.42
C GLU A 167 1.19 22.90 4.19
N MET A 168 2.01 21.90 3.88
CA MET A 168 1.81 20.99 2.77
C MET A 168 0.50 20.22 2.90
N ALA A 169 0.17 19.72 4.10
CA ALA A 169 -1.08 19.00 4.33
C ALA A 169 -2.34 19.83 4.01
N ASN A 170 -2.23 21.16 4.04
CA ASN A 170 -3.32 22.08 3.77
C ASN A 170 -3.43 22.51 2.31
N THR A 171 -2.53 22.04 1.44
CA THR A 171 -2.61 22.37 -0.01
C THR A 171 -3.76 21.63 -0.70
N ALA A 172 -4.20 22.15 -1.84
CA ALA A 172 -5.24 21.52 -2.67
C ALA A 172 -4.81 20.11 -3.13
N TYR A 173 -3.51 19.89 -3.26
CA TYR A 173 -2.92 18.61 -3.64
C TYR A 173 -3.33 17.45 -2.71
N PHE A 174 -3.38 17.69 -1.40
CA PHE A 174 -3.76 16.68 -0.39
C PHE A 174 -5.23 16.76 0.04
N GLU A 175 -6.10 17.38 -0.75
CA GLU A 175 -7.53 17.52 -0.40
C GLU A 175 -8.20 16.16 -0.18
N GLU A 176 -7.90 15.17 -1.00
CA GLU A 176 -8.47 13.82 -0.87
C GLU A 176 -8.01 13.13 0.42
N MET A 177 -6.72 13.21 0.74
CA MET A 177 -6.21 12.66 2.01
C MET A 177 -6.82 13.35 3.23
N ARG A 178 -7.11 14.65 3.16
CA ARG A 178 -7.83 15.34 4.24
C ARG A 178 -9.26 14.81 4.38
N LYS A 179 -9.93 14.46 3.29
CA LYS A 179 -11.26 13.82 3.35
C LYS A 179 -11.16 12.45 4.01
N TRP A 180 -10.16 11.65 3.69
CA TRP A 180 -9.89 10.38 4.37
C TRP A 180 -9.64 10.58 5.87
N LYS A 181 -8.79 11.55 6.24
CA LYS A 181 -8.50 11.84 7.65
C LYS A 181 -9.72 12.29 8.43
N LEU A 182 -10.58 13.11 7.84
CA LEU A 182 -11.85 13.51 8.45
C LEU A 182 -12.82 12.34 8.57
N ASN A 183 -12.85 11.46 7.58
CA ASN A 183 -13.67 10.26 7.59
C ASN A 183 -13.19 9.26 8.64
N ASP A 184 -11.89 8.98 8.72
CA ASP A 184 -11.27 8.12 9.72
C ASP A 184 -11.72 8.49 11.15
N ASN A 185 -11.72 9.78 11.48
CA ASN A 185 -12.20 10.27 12.79
C ASN A 185 -13.71 10.10 13.03
N ARG A 186 -14.49 9.75 12.01
CA ARG A 186 -15.96 9.64 12.05
C ARG A 186 -16.45 8.42 11.27
N TYR A 187 -15.59 7.42 11.15
CA TYR A 187 -15.87 6.25 10.35
C TYR A 187 -17.12 5.50 10.82
N ILE A 188 -17.97 5.16 9.87
CA ILE A 188 -19.19 4.36 10.07
C ILE A 188 -18.83 2.94 9.67
N SER A 189 -18.87 2.00 10.60
CA SER A 189 -18.46 0.61 10.36
C SER A 189 -19.43 -0.19 9.47
N GLY A 190 -20.65 0.30 9.31
CA GLY A 190 -21.74 -0.43 8.66
C GLY A 190 -22.22 -1.66 9.44
N ARG A 191 -21.65 -1.89 10.63
CA ARG A 191 -21.96 -3.03 11.51
C ARG A 191 -22.85 -2.64 12.70
N ASP A 192 -22.90 -1.35 13.01
CA ASP A 192 -23.63 -0.84 14.15
C ASP A 192 -25.12 -0.74 13.83
N GLU A 193 -25.95 -0.97 14.85
CA GLU A 193 -27.39 -0.92 14.73
C GLU A 193 -27.84 0.50 14.36
N GLY A 194 -28.39 0.68 13.17
CA GLY A 194 -28.81 1.97 12.63
C GLY A 194 -27.95 2.55 11.51
N ASP A 195 -26.79 1.99 11.26
CA ASP A 195 -25.95 2.38 10.12
C ASP A 195 -26.60 1.89 8.81
N SER A 196 -26.74 2.78 7.84
CA SER A 196 -27.16 2.36 6.52
C SER A 196 -25.95 1.88 5.71
N PHE A 197 -26.12 0.79 4.97
CA PHE A 197 -25.11 0.28 4.06
C PHE A 197 -24.71 1.33 2.99
N GLU A 198 -25.66 2.15 2.56
CA GLU A 198 -25.41 3.25 1.64
C GLU A 198 -24.50 4.33 2.27
N ALA A 199 -24.77 4.70 3.54
CA ALA A 199 -23.92 5.66 4.26
C ALA A 199 -22.50 5.12 4.46
N TYR A 200 -22.36 3.83 4.79
CA TYR A 200 -21.07 3.15 4.86
C TYR A 200 -20.33 3.24 3.52
N GLN A 201 -20.96 2.81 2.44
CA GLN A 201 -20.34 2.75 1.13
C GLN A 201 -19.98 4.11 0.51
N SER A 202 -20.68 5.17 0.89
CA SER A 202 -20.45 6.53 0.37
C SER A 202 -19.36 7.31 1.11
N GLN A 203 -18.78 6.74 2.16
CA GLN A 203 -17.68 7.36 2.87
C GLN A 203 -16.45 7.54 1.98
N PRO A 204 -15.66 8.61 2.16
CA PRO A 204 -14.50 8.87 1.33
C PRO A 204 -13.49 7.72 1.24
N LEU A 205 -13.19 7.03 2.33
CA LEU A 205 -12.30 5.86 2.34
C LEU A 205 -12.89 4.72 1.50
N GLU A 206 -14.14 4.34 1.77
CA GLU A 206 -14.82 3.25 1.05
C GLU A 206 -14.98 3.55 -0.45
N ALA A 207 -15.41 4.77 -0.78
CA ALA A 207 -15.66 5.17 -2.15
C ALA A 207 -14.36 5.18 -2.99
N SER A 208 -13.22 5.60 -2.40
CA SER A 208 -11.95 5.59 -3.10
C SER A 208 -11.40 4.18 -3.28
N ALA A 209 -11.48 3.31 -2.26
CA ALA A 209 -11.05 1.93 -2.35
C ALA A 209 -11.85 1.13 -3.37
N LYS A 210 -13.18 1.26 -3.38
CA LYS A 210 -14.06 0.64 -4.38
C LYS A 210 -13.78 1.11 -5.80
N LYS A 211 -13.63 2.42 -5.98
CA LYS A 211 -13.30 2.97 -7.29
C LYS A 211 -11.98 2.40 -7.81
N TYR A 212 -10.99 2.31 -6.95
CA TYR A 212 -9.71 1.71 -7.28
C TYR A 212 -9.89 0.24 -7.66
N ALA A 213 -10.48 -0.57 -6.79
CA ALA A 213 -10.69 -2.01 -7.01
C ALA A 213 -11.44 -2.30 -8.32
N SER A 214 -12.49 -1.52 -8.63
CA SER A 214 -13.23 -1.65 -9.88
C SER A 214 -12.36 -1.36 -11.11
N SER A 215 -11.54 -0.31 -11.06
CA SER A 215 -10.67 0.03 -12.20
C SER A 215 -9.59 -1.02 -12.44
N GLU A 216 -9.10 -1.65 -11.37
CA GLU A 216 -8.11 -2.73 -11.45
C GLU A 216 -8.72 -4.00 -12.03
N THR A 217 -9.91 -4.34 -11.59
CA THR A 217 -10.63 -5.52 -12.07
C THR A 217 -10.94 -5.40 -13.56
N GLU A 218 -11.42 -4.24 -14.03
CA GLU A 218 -11.66 -3.95 -15.45
C GLU A 218 -10.39 -4.05 -16.31
N ALA A 219 -9.22 -3.73 -15.74
CA ALA A 219 -7.96 -3.80 -16.47
C ALA A 219 -7.39 -5.22 -16.62
N LEU A 220 -7.83 -6.18 -15.78
CA LEU A 220 -7.33 -7.56 -15.76
C LEU A 220 -8.20 -8.57 -16.49
N ILE A 221 -9.48 -8.25 -16.69
CA ILE A 221 -10.47 -9.11 -17.34
C ILE A 221 -10.62 -8.71 -18.80
#